data_5995eaf9c451a791cc369eb84fd313e0
#
_entry.id   5995eaf9c451a791cc369eb84fd313e0
#
_cell.length_a   1.000
_cell.length_b   1.000
_cell.length_c   1.000
_cell.angle_alpha   90.00
_cell.angle_beta   90.00
_cell.angle_gamma   90.00
#
_symmetry.space_group_name_H-M   'P 1'
#
loop_
_entity.id
_entity.type
_entity.pdbx_description
1 polymer ?
#
loop_
_entity_poly.entity_id
_entity_poly.type
_entity_poly.pdbx_seq_one_letter_code
_entity_poly.pdbx_strand_id
1 'polypeptide(L)'
;MFSLFTRLYVGLVTGLALTVALFLFMGEEYMRKTEVGVFLSDGAYFVDQYIEQRGTPDSLYKKLTENGKQDFFIFDLTLVENWDGSPPCRDCKLLYRIQGIPVYLIDGSTYAAVFPLPNTSKSLVFKEKTDFFSPDVDWNEDSEIVFILTLLLVVVCSLGIMVYIPVRRLDRQIRQLTAAQQQFGYGELNTRVDLKQFSQPVKELAQGFNSMSEEIERRVRQTHIFTQAIPHEVRTPLSRIQLATDLARRTSGEMQAELHDDIERYVDVVTDLTSDIVMLSRLSVKNHSLSDSVETMELPLWCKSRMNYLGLESAMLRAENELANQLIHFQPTLGNLVLDNLLQNAKRYGESCVEVTIRMVADCWSIDIEDDGPGVPEAMREEVFMPFSRLDKSRNADVKGFGLGLAIATSAARQLGWELSVGESHLGGARFTVLIPAND
;
A
#
# COMPACT_ATOMS: atom_id res chain seq x y z
N MET A 1 -7.65 9.56 6.47
CA MET A 1 -7.63 8.92 5.13
C MET A 1 -9.01 8.37 4.82
N PHE A 2 -9.67 8.85 3.77
CA PHE A 2 -10.97 8.29 3.38
C PHE A 2 -10.80 6.84 2.96
N SER A 3 -11.66 5.95 3.48
CA SER A 3 -11.65 4.53 3.10
C SER A 3 -11.89 4.37 1.58
N LEU A 4 -11.45 3.26 0.97
CA LEU A 4 -11.75 2.95 -0.43
C LEU A 4 -13.26 3.03 -0.69
N PHE A 5 -14.04 2.53 0.25
CA PHE A 5 -15.51 2.56 0.21
C PHE A 5 -16.05 3.99 0.11
N THR A 6 -15.54 4.92 0.92
CA THR A 6 -15.97 6.33 0.87
C THR A 6 -15.63 6.99 -0.45
N ARG A 7 -14.44 6.72 -1.02
CA ARG A 7 -14.05 7.24 -2.33
C ARG A 7 -14.90 6.68 -3.47
N LEU A 8 -15.18 5.38 -3.44
CA LEU A 8 -16.06 4.73 -4.42
C LEU A 8 -17.49 5.25 -4.30
N TYR A 9 -18.01 5.35 -3.08
CA TYR A 9 -19.36 5.85 -2.83
C TYR A 9 -19.52 7.30 -3.26
N VAL A 10 -18.62 8.19 -2.86
CA VAL A 10 -18.66 9.61 -3.28
C VAL A 10 -18.50 9.73 -4.79
N GLY A 11 -17.56 8.99 -5.39
CA GLY A 11 -17.39 8.97 -6.84
C GLY A 11 -18.66 8.49 -7.58
N LEU A 12 -19.30 7.44 -7.08
CA LEU A 12 -20.53 6.88 -7.66
C LEU A 12 -21.69 7.87 -7.57
N VAL A 13 -21.92 8.47 -6.40
CA VAL A 13 -23.00 9.44 -6.19
C VAL A 13 -22.78 10.71 -7.02
N THR A 14 -21.56 11.26 -7.02
CA THR A 14 -21.25 12.47 -7.79
C THR A 14 -21.31 12.22 -9.29
N GLY A 15 -20.81 11.10 -9.79
CA GLY A 15 -20.87 10.72 -11.19
C GLY A 15 -22.30 10.49 -11.67
N LEU A 16 -23.11 9.81 -10.86
CA LEU A 16 -24.54 9.61 -11.16
C LEU A 16 -25.27 10.96 -11.20
N ALA A 17 -25.09 11.81 -10.19
CA ALA A 17 -25.72 13.12 -10.13
C ALA A 17 -25.33 14.00 -11.35
N LEU A 18 -24.05 13.97 -11.74
CA LEU A 18 -23.57 14.71 -12.92
C LEU A 18 -24.18 14.17 -14.22
N THR A 19 -24.26 12.85 -14.37
CA THR A 19 -24.84 12.19 -15.55
C THR A 19 -26.32 12.55 -15.69
N VAL A 20 -27.07 12.46 -14.60
CA VAL A 20 -28.49 12.81 -14.57
C VAL A 20 -28.69 14.32 -14.87
N ALA A 21 -27.93 15.19 -14.22
CA ALA A 21 -28.01 16.63 -14.44
C ALA A 21 -27.71 17.03 -15.90
N LEU A 22 -26.65 16.45 -16.48
CA LEU A 22 -26.26 16.68 -17.86
C LEU A 22 -27.35 16.20 -18.82
N PHE A 23 -27.90 15.01 -18.58
CA PHE A 23 -28.97 14.45 -19.43
C PHE A 23 -30.25 15.28 -19.35
N LEU A 24 -30.65 15.70 -18.14
CA LEU A 24 -31.83 16.56 -17.96
C LEU A 24 -31.65 17.91 -18.68
N PHE A 25 -30.47 18.51 -18.54
CA PHE A 25 -30.15 19.78 -19.20
C PHE A 25 -30.19 19.67 -20.74
N MET A 26 -29.55 18.63 -21.29
CA MET A 26 -29.59 18.41 -22.76
C MET A 26 -30.96 17.98 -23.26
N GLY A 27 -31.67 17.19 -22.46
CA GLY A 27 -32.98 16.67 -22.78
C GLY A 27 -34.06 17.78 -22.85
N GLU A 28 -34.02 18.69 -21.87
CA GLU A 28 -34.96 19.84 -21.87
C GLU A 28 -34.82 20.69 -23.14
N GLU A 29 -33.59 20.96 -23.58
CA GLU A 29 -33.38 21.72 -24.81
C GLU A 29 -33.80 20.94 -26.05
N TYR A 30 -33.55 19.63 -26.12
CA TYR A 30 -33.94 18.76 -27.20
C TYR A 30 -35.47 18.65 -27.30
N MET A 31 -36.16 18.38 -26.20
CA MET A 31 -37.62 18.28 -26.15
C MET A 31 -38.27 19.58 -26.56
N ARG A 32 -37.82 20.71 -26.06
CA ARG A 32 -38.31 22.05 -26.43
C ARG A 32 -38.15 22.32 -27.93
N LYS A 33 -37.05 21.93 -28.56
CA LYS A 33 -36.87 22.06 -30.01
C LYS A 33 -37.84 21.18 -30.83
N THR A 34 -38.10 19.97 -30.33
CA THR A 34 -39.03 19.04 -30.98
C THR A 34 -40.46 19.54 -30.90
N GLU A 35 -40.92 19.99 -29.72
CA GLU A 35 -42.23 20.58 -29.50
C GLU A 35 -42.44 21.81 -30.39
N VAL A 36 -41.47 22.72 -30.43
CA VAL A 36 -41.52 23.89 -31.33
C VAL A 36 -41.56 23.47 -32.80
N GLY A 37 -40.87 22.39 -33.17
CA GLY A 37 -40.91 21.83 -34.52
C GLY A 37 -42.31 21.35 -34.92
N VAL A 38 -42.97 20.59 -34.06
CA VAL A 38 -44.36 20.12 -34.26
C VAL A 38 -45.32 21.31 -34.34
N PHE A 39 -45.22 22.23 -33.37
CA PHE A 39 -46.03 23.45 -33.33
C PHE A 39 -45.92 24.28 -34.62
N LEU A 40 -44.70 24.45 -35.15
CA LEU A 40 -44.48 25.16 -36.43
C LEU A 40 -45.04 24.41 -37.64
N SER A 41 -44.97 23.08 -37.64
CA SER A 41 -45.55 22.25 -38.70
C SER A 41 -47.08 22.41 -38.77
N ASP A 42 -47.73 22.40 -37.60
CA ASP A 42 -49.16 22.64 -37.49
C ASP A 42 -49.52 24.05 -37.95
N GLY A 43 -48.74 25.04 -37.50
CA GLY A 43 -48.97 26.44 -38.00
C GLY A 43 -48.81 26.60 -39.51
N ALA A 44 -47.81 25.95 -40.11
CA ALA A 44 -47.61 25.97 -41.56
C ALA A 44 -48.77 25.32 -42.30
N TYR A 45 -49.31 24.20 -41.78
CA TYR A 45 -50.49 23.56 -42.32
C TYR A 45 -51.70 24.54 -42.38
N PHE A 46 -51.96 25.30 -41.33
CA PHE A 46 -53.05 26.28 -41.31
C PHE A 46 -52.79 27.45 -42.26
N VAL A 47 -51.53 27.86 -42.44
CA VAL A 47 -51.19 28.88 -43.46
C VAL A 47 -51.49 28.38 -44.85
N ASP A 48 -51.13 27.16 -45.21
CA ASP A 48 -51.39 26.56 -46.50
C ASP A 48 -52.87 26.43 -46.71
N GLN A 49 -53.65 26.00 -45.74
CA GLN A 49 -55.10 25.91 -45.79
C GLN A 49 -55.76 27.28 -45.98
N TYR A 50 -55.25 28.34 -45.33
CA TYR A 50 -55.72 29.72 -45.53
C TYR A 50 -55.49 30.20 -46.97
N ILE A 51 -54.35 29.81 -47.57
CA ILE A 51 -54.01 30.23 -48.95
C ILE A 51 -54.82 29.46 -49.99
N GLU A 52 -54.95 28.13 -49.87
CA GLU A 52 -55.60 27.25 -50.83
C GLU A 52 -57.10 27.44 -50.87
N GLN A 53 -57.74 27.77 -49.76
CA GLN A 53 -59.22 27.89 -49.69
C GLN A 53 -59.78 29.26 -50.07
N ARG A 54 -58.96 30.10 -50.72
CA ARG A 54 -59.41 31.40 -51.22
C ARG A 54 -60.60 31.24 -52.18
N GLY A 55 -61.77 31.74 -51.75
CA GLY A 55 -62.98 31.78 -52.60
C GLY A 55 -63.99 30.65 -52.35
N THR A 56 -63.78 29.75 -51.43
CA THR A 56 -64.79 28.76 -51.03
C THR A 56 -65.71 29.29 -49.93
N PRO A 57 -67.05 28.96 -49.92
CA PRO A 57 -68.02 29.57 -49.00
C PRO A 57 -67.73 29.43 -47.53
N ASP A 58 -67.14 28.34 -47.06
CA ASP A 58 -66.85 28.05 -45.66
C ASP A 58 -65.31 27.95 -45.34
N SER A 59 -64.52 28.61 -46.13
CA SER A 59 -63.08 28.55 -46.05
C SER A 59 -62.53 29.24 -44.81
N LEU A 60 -61.37 28.78 -44.30
CA LEU A 60 -60.61 29.43 -43.27
C LEU A 60 -60.26 30.87 -43.65
N TYR A 61 -59.98 31.13 -44.96
CA TYR A 61 -59.71 32.45 -45.50
C TYR A 61 -60.87 33.41 -45.24
N LYS A 62 -62.13 33.00 -45.53
CA LYS A 62 -63.32 33.85 -45.37
C LYS A 62 -63.54 34.13 -43.86
N LYS A 63 -63.51 33.11 -43.01
CA LYS A 63 -63.69 33.23 -41.53
C LYS A 63 -62.71 34.19 -40.91
N LEU A 64 -61.42 34.09 -41.25
CA LEU A 64 -60.38 34.97 -40.74
C LEU A 64 -60.45 36.38 -41.29
N THR A 65 -60.84 36.53 -42.56
CA THR A 65 -61.00 37.88 -43.23
C THR A 65 -62.19 38.62 -42.69
N GLU A 66 -63.31 37.95 -42.40
CA GLU A 66 -64.57 38.59 -41.92
C GLU A 66 -64.50 38.89 -40.41
N ASN A 67 -63.91 37.95 -39.58
CA ASN A 67 -63.91 38.03 -38.11
C ASN A 67 -62.55 38.42 -37.47
N GLY A 68 -61.50 38.47 -38.27
CA GLY A 68 -60.12 38.76 -37.79
C GLY A 68 -59.51 37.72 -36.85
N LYS A 69 -60.35 36.84 -36.29
CA LYS A 69 -59.95 35.79 -35.35
C LYS A 69 -60.74 34.50 -35.57
N GLN A 70 -60.07 33.36 -35.55
CA GLN A 70 -60.71 32.04 -35.56
C GLN A 70 -60.24 31.23 -34.40
N ASP A 71 -61.18 30.67 -33.68
CA ASP A 71 -60.94 29.86 -32.47
C ASP A 71 -61.07 28.38 -32.86
N PHE A 72 -60.00 27.64 -32.67
CA PHE A 72 -59.93 26.17 -32.78
C PHE A 72 -59.78 25.56 -31.40
N PHE A 73 -60.01 24.26 -31.33
CA PHE A 73 -59.98 23.55 -30.06
C PHE A 73 -58.63 23.69 -29.35
N ILE A 74 -57.53 23.58 -30.08
CA ILE A 74 -56.17 23.59 -29.54
C ILE A 74 -55.46 24.93 -29.80
N PHE A 75 -55.85 25.64 -30.87
CA PHE A 75 -55.15 26.83 -31.33
C PHE A 75 -56.08 28.02 -31.54
N ASP A 76 -55.54 29.20 -31.31
CA ASP A 76 -56.13 30.46 -31.71
C ASP A 76 -55.41 31.02 -32.95
N LEU A 77 -56.17 31.34 -33.98
CA LEU A 77 -55.64 31.99 -35.17
C LEU A 77 -56.14 33.44 -35.21
N THR A 78 -55.24 34.39 -35.44
CA THR A 78 -55.55 35.80 -35.56
C THR A 78 -54.84 36.39 -36.78
N LEU A 79 -55.61 37.09 -37.63
CA LEU A 79 -55.02 37.78 -38.75
C LEU A 79 -54.68 39.22 -38.40
N VAL A 80 -53.38 39.57 -38.56
CA VAL A 80 -52.85 40.91 -38.26
C VAL A 80 -52.39 41.58 -39.55
N GLU A 81 -52.81 42.84 -39.75
CA GLU A 81 -52.36 43.63 -40.88
C GLU A 81 -51.11 44.45 -40.50
N ASN A 82 -50.16 44.54 -41.43
CA ASN A 82 -48.92 45.31 -41.24
C ASN A 82 -48.18 44.99 -39.91
N TRP A 83 -47.90 43.71 -39.68
CA TRP A 83 -47.15 43.34 -38.47
C TRP A 83 -45.73 44.00 -38.43
N ASP A 84 -45.47 44.75 -37.41
CA ASP A 84 -44.28 45.59 -37.22
C ASP A 84 -43.06 44.82 -36.55
N GLY A 85 -43.18 43.51 -36.32
CA GLY A 85 -42.19 42.70 -35.65
C GLY A 85 -42.31 42.70 -34.13
N SER A 86 -43.32 43.35 -33.56
CA SER A 86 -43.58 43.34 -32.12
C SER A 86 -44.12 41.96 -31.66
N PRO A 87 -43.89 41.59 -30.37
CA PRO A 87 -44.46 40.37 -29.82
C PRO A 87 -45.99 40.34 -29.94
N PRO A 88 -46.59 39.19 -30.31
CA PRO A 88 -48.03 39.10 -30.55
C PRO A 88 -48.87 39.19 -29.27
N CYS A 89 -48.27 39.15 -28.09
CA CYS A 89 -48.92 39.31 -26.79
C CYS A 89 -47.98 39.97 -25.77
N ARG A 90 -48.60 40.47 -24.65
CA ARG A 90 -47.88 41.27 -23.65
C ARG A 90 -46.81 40.49 -22.88
N ASP A 91 -47.05 39.18 -22.67
CA ASP A 91 -46.17 38.26 -21.95
C ASP A 91 -45.36 37.33 -22.86
N CYS A 92 -45.41 37.58 -24.18
CA CYS A 92 -44.65 36.81 -25.16
C CYS A 92 -43.15 37.15 -25.13
N LYS A 93 -42.31 36.13 -24.90
CA LYS A 93 -40.86 36.25 -24.99
C LYS A 93 -40.35 35.52 -26.24
N LEU A 94 -39.59 36.19 -27.09
CA LEU A 94 -38.98 35.58 -28.26
C LEU A 94 -38.08 34.44 -27.82
N LEU A 95 -38.38 33.22 -28.33
CA LEU A 95 -37.61 32.00 -27.99
C LEU A 95 -36.64 31.66 -29.13
N TYR A 96 -37.16 31.48 -30.36
CA TYR A 96 -36.37 31.12 -31.54
C TYR A 96 -36.84 31.88 -32.77
N ARG A 97 -35.99 31.93 -33.81
CA ARG A 97 -36.39 32.23 -35.19
C ARG A 97 -36.01 31.04 -36.05
N ILE A 98 -37.00 30.31 -36.55
CA ILE A 98 -36.80 29.12 -37.37
C ILE A 98 -37.30 29.45 -38.79
N GLN A 99 -36.45 29.37 -39.81
CA GLN A 99 -36.73 29.71 -41.19
C GLN A 99 -37.35 31.12 -41.36
N GLY A 100 -36.95 32.07 -40.51
CA GLY A 100 -37.47 33.43 -40.53
C GLY A 100 -38.76 33.65 -39.73
N ILE A 101 -39.43 32.59 -39.27
CA ILE A 101 -40.63 32.63 -38.46
C ILE A 101 -40.26 32.83 -36.99
N PRO A 102 -40.69 33.91 -36.33
CA PRO A 102 -40.45 34.11 -34.93
C PRO A 102 -41.39 33.26 -34.07
N VAL A 103 -40.84 32.52 -33.13
CA VAL A 103 -41.57 31.71 -32.14
C VAL A 103 -41.40 32.35 -30.78
N TYR A 104 -42.48 32.54 -30.09
CA TYR A 104 -42.57 33.15 -28.78
C TYR A 104 -43.07 32.13 -27.75
N LEU A 105 -42.54 32.19 -26.55
CA LEU A 105 -43.03 31.46 -25.39
C LEU A 105 -44.00 32.34 -24.62
N ILE A 106 -45.16 31.80 -24.24
CA ILE A 106 -46.18 32.46 -23.43
C ILE A 106 -46.28 31.75 -22.09
N ASP A 107 -46.24 32.48 -20.98
CA ASP A 107 -46.41 31.96 -19.63
C ASP A 107 -45.50 30.73 -19.28
N GLY A 108 -44.42 30.54 -20.01
CA GLY A 108 -43.46 29.46 -19.77
C GLY A 108 -43.84 28.08 -20.33
N SER A 109 -45.05 27.92 -20.91
CA SER A 109 -45.53 26.58 -21.29
C SER A 109 -46.19 26.51 -22.71
N THR A 110 -46.67 27.59 -23.24
CA THR A 110 -47.37 27.61 -24.56
C THR A 110 -46.63 28.45 -25.59
N TYR A 111 -46.84 28.13 -26.85
CA TYR A 111 -46.12 28.75 -27.96
C TYR A 111 -47.03 29.69 -28.79
N ALA A 112 -46.45 30.73 -29.35
CA ALA A 112 -47.07 31.53 -30.39
C ALA A 112 -46.05 31.74 -31.52
N ALA A 113 -46.51 31.73 -32.75
CA ALA A 113 -45.71 32.03 -33.95
C ALA A 113 -46.42 33.01 -34.86
N VAL A 114 -45.60 33.78 -35.58
CA VAL A 114 -46.14 34.72 -36.55
C VAL A 114 -45.69 34.34 -37.96
N PHE A 115 -46.64 33.90 -38.81
CA PHE A 115 -46.38 33.46 -40.14
C PHE A 115 -46.70 34.60 -41.14
N PRO A 116 -45.72 35.15 -41.88
CA PRO A 116 -45.97 36.11 -42.91
C PRO A 116 -46.69 35.44 -44.09
N LEU A 117 -47.77 36.02 -44.54
CA LEU A 117 -48.49 35.50 -45.72
C LEU A 117 -47.83 36.00 -47.00
N PRO A 118 -47.57 35.13 -48.02
CA PRO A 118 -46.88 35.49 -49.22
C PRO A 118 -47.73 36.47 -50.04
N ASN A 119 -47.08 37.48 -50.63
CA ASN A 119 -47.69 38.51 -51.48
C ASN A 119 -48.75 39.40 -50.81
N THR A 120 -48.75 39.51 -49.49
CA THR A 120 -49.65 40.35 -48.71
C THR A 120 -48.94 41.08 -47.60
N SER A 121 -49.49 42.20 -47.10
CA SER A 121 -49.01 42.86 -45.89
C SER A 121 -49.56 42.23 -44.59
N LYS A 122 -50.19 41.06 -44.72
CA LYS A 122 -50.85 40.38 -43.60
C LYS A 122 -49.97 39.26 -43.05
N SER A 123 -50.09 39.02 -41.71
CA SER A 123 -49.43 37.91 -41.02
C SER A 123 -50.49 37.13 -40.22
N LEU A 124 -50.32 35.82 -40.17
CA LEU A 124 -51.14 34.93 -39.35
C LEU A 124 -50.42 34.66 -37.99
N VAL A 125 -51.06 35.10 -36.93
CA VAL A 125 -50.62 34.76 -35.59
C VAL A 125 -51.26 33.43 -35.16
N PHE A 126 -50.46 32.46 -34.90
CA PHE A 126 -50.81 31.12 -34.47
C PHE A 126 -50.44 30.99 -32.99
N LYS A 127 -51.40 30.71 -32.14
CA LYS A 127 -51.21 30.63 -30.68
C LYS A 127 -51.83 29.36 -30.16
N GLU A 128 -51.05 28.63 -29.32
CA GLU A 128 -51.49 27.43 -28.61
C GLU A 128 -52.35 27.78 -27.37
N LYS A 129 -53.36 26.96 -27.08
CA LYS A 129 -54.22 27.11 -25.89
C LYS A 129 -53.74 26.20 -24.74
N THR A 130 -53.76 26.71 -23.53
CA THR A 130 -53.23 26.07 -22.33
C THR A 130 -54.08 24.91 -21.81
N ASP A 131 -55.31 24.69 -22.26
CA ASP A 131 -56.29 23.83 -21.55
C ASP A 131 -56.54 22.49 -22.25
N PHE A 132 -55.56 21.88 -22.92
CA PHE A 132 -55.83 20.64 -23.64
C PHE A 132 -54.98 19.45 -23.31
N PHE A 133 -55.59 18.42 -22.68
CA PHE A 133 -55.08 17.03 -22.61
C PHE A 133 -55.49 16.31 -23.92
N SER A 134 -54.54 15.85 -24.70
CA SER A 134 -54.72 14.89 -25.78
C SER A 134 -54.83 13.48 -25.20
N PRO A 135 -55.96 12.76 -25.30
CA PRO A 135 -56.14 11.47 -24.60
C PRO A 135 -55.54 10.25 -25.31
N ASP A 136 -55.11 10.31 -26.55
CA ASP A 136 -54.70 9.11 -27.30
C ASP A 136 -53.45 9.36 -28.14
N VAL A 137 -52.28 9.44 -27.47
CA VAL A 137 -50.99 9.30 -28.19
C VAL A 137 -50.46 7.89 -27.90
N ASP A 138 -50.12 7.15 -28.97
CA ASP A 138 -49.42 5.88 -28.86
C ASP A 138 -48.15 6.07 -28.00
N TRP A 139 -47.98 5.22 -26.97
CA TRP A 139 -46.85 5.32 -26.05
C TRP A 139 -45.46 5.36 -26.73
N ASN A 140 -45.35 4.85 -27.99
CA ASN A 140 -44.13 4.90 -28.78
C ASN A 140 -43.88 6.29 -29.41
N GLU A 141 -44.89 7.12 -29.53
CA GLU A 141 -44.80 8.47 -30.05
C GLU A 141 -44.74 9.54 -28.96
N ASP A 142 -44.94 9.10 -27.71
CA ASP A 142 -44.81 9.99 -26.56
C ASP A 142 -43.33 10.27 -26.27
N SER A 143 -42.89 11.47 -26.63
CA SER A 143 -41.50 11.91 -26.45
C SER A 143 -41.03 11.85 -24.98
N GLU A 144 -41.95 11.99 -24.02
CA GLU A 144 -41.63 11.92 -22.59
C GLU A 144 -41.27 10.49 -22.18
N ILE A 145 -42.01 9.48 -22.65
CA ILE A 145 -41.74 8.06 -22.34
C ILE A 145 -40.37 7.65 -22.94
N VAL A 146 -40.14 8.01 -24.21
CA VAL A 146 -38.85 7.72 -24.87
C VAL A 146 -37.68 8.39 -24.12
N PHE A 147 -37.88 9.63 -23.67
CA PHE A 147 -36.88 10.35 -22.87
C PHE A 147 -36.61 9.66 -21.54
N ILE A 148 -37.63 9.25 -20.78
CA ILE A 148 -37.50 8.54 -19.52
C ILE A 148 -36.76 7.20 -19.70
N LEU A 149 -37.11 6.42 -20.73
CA LEU A 149 -36.46 5.15 -21.03
C LEU A 149 -34.98 5.34 -21.41
N THR A 150 -34.67 6.37 -22.18
CA THR A 150 -33.31 6.72 -22.56
C THR A 150 -32.50 7.17 -21.35
N LEU A 151 -33.08 8.00 -20.47
CA LEU A 151 -32.46 8.39 -19.19
C LEU A 151 -32.15 7.17 -18.34
N LEU A 152 -33.11 6.24 -18.18
CA LEU A 152 -32.93 5.02 -17.42
C LEU A 152 -31.78 4.19 -17.99
N LEU A 153 -31.70 4.02 -19.30
CA LEU A 153 -30.63 3.29 -19.96
C LEU A 153 -29.26 3.92 -19.70
N VAL A 154 -29.16 5.25 -19.85
CA VAL A 154 -27.91 6.00 -19.59
C VAL A 154 -27.46 5.86 -18.12
N VAL A 155 -28.40 5.94 -17.19
CA VAL A 155 -28.13 5.78 -15.76
C VAL A 155 -27.61 4.36 -15.47
N VAL A 156 -28.26 3.32 -15.98
CA VAL A 156 -27.86 1.92 -15.79
C VAL A 156 -26.48 1.66 -16.40
N CYS A 157 -26.23 2.14 -17.61
CA CYS A 157 -24.91 2.02 -18.26
C CYS A 157 -23.81 2.76 -17.49
N SER A 158 -24.09 3.98 -17.04
CA SER A 158 -23.17 4.81 -16.25
C SER A 158 -22.80 4.11 -14.93
N LEU A 159 -23.79 3.61 -14.19
CA LEU A 159 -23.59 2.85 -12.97
C LEU A 159 -22.79 1.56 -13.22
N GLY A 160 -23.12 0.84 -14.28
CA GLY A 160 -22.40 -0.37 -14.68
C GLY A 160 -20.91 -0.12 -14.93
N ILE A 161 -20.57 0.89 -15.71
CA ILE A 161 -19.18 1.28 -16.01
C ILE A 161 -18.45 1.71 -14.74
N MET A 162 -19.10 2.52 -13.91
CA MET A 162 -18.52 3.09 -12.70
C MET A 162 -18.20 2.05 -11.64
N VAL A 163 -18.96 0.97 -11.55
CA VAL A 163 -18.70 -0.17 -10.66
C VAL A 163 -17.70 -1.14 -11.29
N TYR A 164 -17.83 -1.42 -12.61
CA TYR A 164 -17.03 -2.42 -13.30
C TYR A 164 -15.52 -2.12 -13.28
N ILE A 165 -15.14 -0.86 -13.51
CA ILE A 165 -13.72 -0.45 -13.60
C ILE A 165 -12.97 -0.72 -12.28
N PRO A 166 -13.43 -0.22 -11.10
CA PRO A 166 -12.73 -0.45 -9.84
C PRO A 166 -12.77 -1.91 -9.40
N VAL A 167 -13.88 -2.63 -9.64
CA VAL A 167 -13.97 -4.06 -9.32
C VAL A 167 -12.97 -4.88 -10.14
N ARG A 168 -12.88 -4.63 -11.44
CA ARG A 168 -11.90 -5.31 -12.30
C ARG A 168 -10.44 -4.97 -11.92
N ARG A 169 -10.19 -3.74 -11.47
CA ARG A 169 -8.86 -3.34 -10.96
C ARG A 169 -8.52 -4.10 -9.69
N LEU A 170 -9.47 -4.22 -8.77
CA LEU A 170 -9.32 -4.94 -7.52
C LEU A 170 -9.06 -6.44 -7.77
N ASP A 171 -9.86 -7.07 -8.64
CA ASP A 171 -9.68 -8.48 -9.02
C ASP A 171 -8.28 -8.75 -9.59
N ARG A 172 -7.78 -7.86 -10.46
CA ARG A 172 -6.42 -7.97 -11.00
C ARG A 172 -5.35 -7.91 -9.90
N GLN A 173 -5.48 -6.98 -8.94
CA GLN A 173 -4.53 -6.85 -7.83
C GLN A 173 -4.56 -8.09 -6.93
N ILE A 174 -5.73 -8.61 -6.62
CA ILE A 174 -5.86 -9.85 -5.83
C ILE A 174 -5.21 -11.02 -6.55
N ARG A 175 -5.46 -11.21 -7.84
CA ARG A 175 -4.82 -12.29 -8.63
C ARG A 175 -3.31 -12.17 -8.66
N GLN A 176 -2.76 -10.96 -8.79
CA GLN A 176 -1.31 -10.73 -8.74
C GLN A 176 -0.72 -11.14 -7.38
N LEU A 177 -1.39 -10.75 -6.28
CA LEU A 177 -0.96 -11.13 -4.93
C LEU A 177 -1.04 -12.64 -4.72
N THR A 178 -2.12 -13.27 -5.17
CA THR A 178 -2.29 -14.74 -5.08
C THR A 178 -1.24 -15.49 -5.89
N ALA A 179 -0.92 -15.01 -7.09
CA ALA A 179 0.14 -15.61 -7.91
C ALA A 179 1.52 -15.52 -7.23
N ALA A 180 1.84 -14.36 -6.62
CA ALA A 180 3.08 -14.19 -5.87
C ALA A 180 3.13 -15.11 -4.63
N GLN A 181 1.99 -15.26 -3.92
CA GLN A 181 1.89 -16.20 -2.79
C GLN A 181 2.12 -17.65 -3.22
N GLN A 182 1.57 -18.07 -4.38
CA GLN A 182 1.79 -19.39 -4.92
C GLN A 182 3.26 -19.64 -5.30
N GLN A 183 3.89 -18.69 -6.00
CA GLN A 183 5.31 -18.78 -6.36
C GLN A 183 6.19 -18.91 -5.12
N PHE A 184 5.92 -18.08 -4.09
CA PHE A 184 6.59 -18.16 -2.81
C PHE A 184 6.38 -19.54 -2.13
N GLY A 185 5.17 -20.08 -2.17
CA GLY A 185 4.82 -21.41 -1.65
C GLY A 185 5.51 -22.57 -2.38
N TYR A 186 5.83 -22.41 -3.66
CA TYR A 186 6.63 -23.39 -4.42
C TYR A 186 8.14 -23.29 -4.15
N GLY A 187 8.57 -22.41 -3.24
CA GLY A 187 9.97 -22.31 -2.83
C GLY A 187 10.76 -21.15 -3.45
N GLU A 188 10.12 -20.29 -4.25
CA GLU A 188 10.73 -19.08 -4.76
C GLU A 188 10.74 -17.99 -3.66
N LEU A 189 11.59 -18.17 -2.65
CA LEU A 189 11.59 -17.35 -1.43
C LEU A 189 11.92 -15.87 -1.68
N ASN A 190 12.51 -15.51 -2.82
CA ASN A 190 12.82 -14.12 -3.18
C ASN A 190 11.62 -13.39 -3.81
N THR A 191 10.47 -14.08 -3.98
CA THR A 191 9.28 -13.47 -4.57
C THR A 191 8.80 -12.30 -3.72
N ARG A 192 8.68 -11.12 -4.34
CA ARG A 192 8.11 -9.91 -3.73
C ARG A 192 7.14 -9.25 -4.70
N VAL A 193 6.19 -8.52 -4.16
CA VAL A 193 5.24 -7.73 -4.95
C VAL A 193 5.62 -6.25 -4.91
N ASP A 194 5.51 -5.58 -6.07
CA ASP A 194 5.75 -4.14 -6.18
C ASP A 194 4.57 -3.34 -5.61
N LEU A 195 4.75 -2.74 -4.45
CA LEU A 195 3.73 -1.98 -3.73
C LEU A 195 3.16 -0.77 -4.49
N LYS A 196 3.85 -0.30 -5.54
CA LYS A 196 3.37 0.81 -6.38
C LYS A 196 2.19 0.42 -7.24
N GLN A 197 2.04 -0.87 -7.54
CA GLN A 197 0.95 -1.41 -8.37
C GLN A 197 -0.34 -1.63 -7.59
N PHE A 198 -0.29 -1.54 -6.26
CA PHE A 198 -1.41 -1.83 -5.37
C PHE A 198 -2.00 -0.55 -4.77
N SER A 199 -3.33 -0.51 -4.70
CA SER A 199 -4.09 0.54 -4.02
C SER A 199 -4.67 0.04 -2.71
N GLN A 200 -5.01 0.95 -1.80
CA GLN A 200 -5.74 0.59 -0.57
C GLN A 200 -7.10 -0.05 -0.91
N PRO A 201 -7.52 -1.14 -0.19
CA PRO A 201 -6.89 -1.78 0.97
C PRO A 201 -5.85 -2.89 0.61
N VAL A 202 -5.73 -3.31 -0.66
CA VAL A 202 -4.87 -4.43 -1.09
C VAL A 202 -3.40 -4.13 -0.86
N LYS A 203 -3.01 -2.85 -0.86
CA LYS A 203 -1.64 -2.43 -0.57
C LYS A 203 -1.16 -2.87 0.83
N GLU A 204 -2.03 -2.81 1.84
CA GLU A 204 -1.69 -3.28 3.20
C GLU A 204 -1.45 -4.79 3.23
N LEU A 205 -2.27 -5.57 2.50
CA LEU A 205 -2.07 -7.01 2.35
C LEU A 205 -0.76 -7.34 1.61
N ALA A 206 -0.44 -6.57 0.57
CA ALA A 206 0.81 -6.71 -0.17
C ALA A 206 2.04 -6.39 0.70
N GLN A 207 1.96 -5.37 1.56
CA GLN A 207 3.00 -5.05 2.54
C GLN A 207 3.18 -6.20 3.55
N GLY A 208 2.07 -6.69 4.12
CA GLY A 208 2.09 -7.83 5.03
C GLY A 208 2.70 -9.08 4.39
N PHE A 209 2.37 -9.36 3.13
CA PHE A 209 2.96 -10.46 2.37
C PHE A 209 4.48 -10.28 2.22
N ASN A 210 4.97 -9.10 1.80
CA ASN A 210 6.40 -8.87 1.65
C ASN A 210 7.16 -9.03 2.98
N SER A 211 6.63 -8.48 4.08
CA SER A 211 7.24 -8.62 5.41
C SER A 211 7.28 -10.07 5.90
N MET A 212 6.19 -10.81 5.69
CA MET A 212 6.15 -12.25 6.00
C MET A 212 7.16 -13.04 5.15
N SER A 213 7.24 -12.74 3.86
CA SER A 213 8.15 -13.41 2.93
C SER A 213 9.61 -13.18 3.31
N GLU A 214 9.97 -11.96 3.73
CA GLU A 214 11.30 -11.62 4.21
C GLU A 214 11.68 -12.39 5.47
N GLU A 215 10.76 -12.47 6.44
CA GLU A 215 10.97 -13.21 7.67
C GLU A 215 11.13 -14.71 7.43
N ILE A 216 10.30 -15.30 6.54
CA ILE A 216 10.40 -16.74 6.19
C ILE A 216 11.71 -17.00 5.44
N GLU A 217 12.07 -16.18 4.44
CA GLU A 217 13.34 -16.32 3.71
C GLU A 217 14.52 -16.29 4.68
N ARG A 218 14.54 -15.35 5.62
CA ARG A 218 15.58 -15.25 6.64
C ARG A 218 15.67 -16.51 7.50
N ARG A 219 14.53 -17.06 7.95
CA ARG A 219 14.48 -18.30 8.75
C ARG A 219 14.95 -19.51 7.95
N VAL A 220 14.52 -19.65 6.72
CA VAL A 220 14.96 -20.76 5.85
C VAL A 220 16.46 -20.68 5.58
N ARG A 221 16.99 -19.47 5.31
CA ARG A 221 18.43 -19.25 5.12
C ARG A 221 19.22 -19.63 6.37
N GLN A 222 18.77 -19.24 7.56
CA GLN A 222 19.38 -19.65 8.82
C GLN A 222 19.36 -21.17 8.99
N THR A 223 18.22 -21.81 8.77
CA THR A 223 18.09 -23.28 8.86
C THR A 223 19.00 -23.98 7.87
N HIS A 224 19.13 -23.46 6.65
CA HIS A 224 20.01 -24.04 5.62
C HIS A 224 21.49 -23.98 6.02
N ILE A 225 21.93 -22.86 6.59
CA ILE A 225 23.30 -22.72 7.15
C ILE A 225 23.53 -23.77 8.23
N PHE A 226 22.58 -23.96 9.16
CA PHE A 226 22.69 -24.99 10.20
C PHE A 226 22.82 -26.41 9.63
N THR A 227 21.96 -26.78 8.68
CA THR A 227 21.95 -28.14 8.11
C THR A 227 23.23 -28.49 7.35
N GLN A 228 23.91 -27.48 6.79
CA GLN A 228 25.18 -27.70 6.07
C GLN A 228 26.40 -27.60 6.97
N ALA A 229 26.44 -26.63 7.90
CA ALA A 229 27.62 -26.36 8.73
C ALA A 229 27.81 -27.38 9.88
N ILE A 230 26.72 -27.76 10.58
CA ILE A 230 26.82 -28.68 11.74
C ILE A 230 27.48 -29.99 11.37
N PRO A 231 27.09 -30.74 10.30
CA PRO A 231 27.74 -32.01 9.97
C PRO A 231 29.23 -31.85 9.69
N HIS A 232 29.64 -30.72 9.11
CA HIS A 232 31.04 -30.46 8.78
C HIS A 232 31.85 -30.17 10.05
N GLU A 233 31.37 -29.27 10.91
CA GLU A 233 32.05 -28.84 12.15
C GLU A 233 32.11 -29.97 13.19
N VAL A 234 31.13 -30.87 13.24
CA VAL A 234 31.14 -32.06 14.12
C VAL A 234 32.06 -33.15 13.58
N ARG A 235 32.11 -33.37 12.25
CA ARG A 235 32.92 -34.43 11.64
C ARG A 235 34.40 -34.26 11.92
N THR A 236 34.93 -33.06 11.89
CA THR A 236 36.36 -32.77 12.09
C THR A 236 36.86 -33.21 13.44
N PRO A 237 36.32 -32.80 14.60
CA PRO A 237 36.76 -33.28 15.90
C PRO A 237 36.53 -34.76 16.11
N LEU A 238 35.41 -35.33 15.64
CA LEU A 238 35.15 -36.76 15.71
C LEU A 238 36.18 -37.58 14.94
N SER A 239 36.62 -37.15 13.75
CA SER A 239 37.70 -37.82 13.02
C SER A 239 39.04 -37.75 13.74
N ARG A 240 39.31 -36.61 14.42
CA ARG A 240 40.52 -36.47 15.25
C ARG A 240 40.49 -37.38 16.49
N ILE A 241 39.33 -37.48 17.16
CA ILE A 241 39.12 -38.43 18.26
C ILE A 241 39.37 -39.87 17.78
N GLN A 242 38.79 -40.25 16.64
CA GLN A 242 39.02 -41.59 16.09
C GLN A 242 40.50 -41.87 15.80
N LEU A 243 41.18 -40.92 15.15
CA LEU A 243 42.58 -41.03 14.83
C LEU A 243 43.43 -41.13 16.11
N ALA A 244 43.21 -40.24 17.08
CA ALA A 244 43.93 -40.26 18.35
C ALA A 244 43.71 -41.58 19.12
N THR A 245 42.45 -42.08 19.11
CA THR A 245 42.10 -43.37 19.74
C THR A 245 42.83 -44.56 19.05
N ASP A 246 42.90 -44.58 17.72
CA ASP A 246 43.57 -45.64 16.98
C ASP A 246 45.10 -45.61 17.18
N LEU A 247 45.67 -44.40 17.29
CA LEU A 247 47.09 -44.23 17.63
C LEU A 247 47.39 -44.62 19.07
N ALA A 248 46.57 -44.24 20.05
CA ALA A 248 46.73 -44.56 21.47
C ALA A 248 46.68 -46.08 21.71
N ARG A 249 45.97 -46.84 20.89
CA ARG A 249 45.97 -48.31 20.94
C ARG A 249 47.29 -48.95 20.50
N ARG A 250 48.11 -48.23 19.74
CA ARG A 250 49.37 -48.73 19.15
C ARG A 250 50.63 -48.20 19.81
N THR A 251 50.47 -47.22 20.72
CA THR A 251 51.55 -46.55 21.47
C THR A 251 51.45 -46.84 22.95
N SER A 252 52.52 -46.62 23.67
CA SER A 252 52.57 -46.73 25.13
C SER A 252 53.48 -45.67 25.76
N GLY A 253 53.30 -45.40 27.04
CA GLY A 253 54.08 -44.39 27.77
C GLY A 253 53.57 -42.95 27.55
N GLU A 254 54.48 -42.01 27.50
CA GLU A 254 54.19 -40.56 27.45
C GLU A 254 53.37 -40.17 26.23
N MET A 255 53.66 -40.74 25.07
CA MET A 255 52.88 -40.52 23.82
C MET A 255 51.43 -40.99 23.96
N GLN A 256 51.16 -42.04 24.72
CA GLN A 256 49.79 -42.49 24.94
C GLN A 256 49.02 -41.50 25.84
N ALA A 257 49.71 -40.92 26.86
CA ALA A 257 49.06 -39.87 27.68
C ALA A 257 48.73 -38.61 26.89
N GLU A 258 49.63 -38.10 26.03
CA GLU A 258 49.35 -36.96 25.14
C GLU A 258 48.17 -37.21 24.24
N LEU A 259 48.02 -38.43 23.71
CA LEU A 259 46.88 -38.79 22.87
C LEU A 259 45.54 -38.84 23.63
N HIS A 260 45.57 -39.22 24.92
CA HIS A 260 44.39 -39.14 25.79
C HIS A 260 44.00 -37.68 26.06
N ASP A 261 44.95 -36.81 26.34
CA ASP A 261 44.73 -35.39 26.53
C ASP A 261 44.15 -34.75 25.24
N ASP A 262 44.62 -35.15 24.07
CA ASP A 262 44.06 -34.74 22.80
C ASP A 262 42.60 -35.19 22.60
N ILE A 263 42.28 -36.46 22.99
CA ILE A 263 40.91 -36.97 22.95
C ILE A 263 40.00 -36.16 23.86
N GLU A 264 40.41 -35.92 25.13
CA GLU A 264 39.64 -35.10 26.08
C GLU A 264 39.40 -33.70 25.51
N ARG A 265 40.41 -33.04 24.96
CA ARG A 265 40.31 -31.74 24.35
C ARG A 265 39.31 -31.72 23.17
N TYR A 266 39.30 -32.75 22.31
CA TYR A 266 38.33 -32.82 21.19
C TYR A 266 36.92 -33.17 21.66
N VAL A 267 36.76 -33.93 22.77
CA VAL A 267 35.45 -34.16 23.40
C VAL A 267 34.88 -32.85 23.94
N ASP A 268 35.71 -32.03 24.62
CA ASP A 268 35.29 -30.70 25.09
C ASP A 268 34.85 -29.81 23.93
N VAL A 269 35.60 -29.82 22.82
CA VAL A 269 35.25 -29.07 21.61
C VAL A 269 33.85 -29.46 21.05
N VAL A 270 33.53 -30.77 21.02
CA VAL A 270 32.20 -31.24 20.60
C VAL A 270 31.12 -30.87 21.59
N THR A 271 31.42 -30.90 22.88
CA THR A 271 30.49 -30.53 23.96
C THR A 271 30.15 -29.03 23.89
N ASP A 272 31.15 -28.18 23.71
CA ASP A 272 30.98 -26.74 23.54
C ASP A 272 30.14 -26.44 22.30
N LEU A 273 30.44 -27.05 21.14
CA LEU A 273 29.67 -26.89 19.91
C LEU A 273 28.21 -27.27 20.11
N THR A 274 27.94 -28.42 20.74
CA THR A 274 26.55 -28.87 20.97
C THR A 274 25.81 -27.95 21.94
N SER A 275 26.51 -27.43 22.97
CA SER A 275 25.95 -26.45 23.91
C SER A 275 25.59 -25.14 23.22
N ASP A 276 26.46 -24.62 22.37
CA ASP A 276 26.23 -23.40 21.57
C ASP A 276 25.05 -23.58 20.62
N ILE A 277 24.94 -24.73 19.95
CA ILE A 277 23.79 -25.04 19.04
C ILE A 277 22.46 -25.07 19.81
N VAL A 278 22.46 -25.76 20.99
CA VAL A 278 21.26 -25.82 21.85
C VAL A 278 20.88 -24.43 22.35
N MET A 279 21.86 -23.62 22.75
CA MET A 279 21.63 -22.24 23.20
C MET A 279 21.02 -21.39 22.08
N LEU A 280 21.61 -21.43 20.89
CA LEU A 280 21.13 -20.67 19.74
C LEU A 280 19.72 -21.14 19.31
N SER A 281 19.44 -22.44 19.37
CA SER A 281 18.11 -22.99 19.15
C SER A 281 17.08 -22.44 20.13
N ARG A 282 17.41 -22.39 21.42
CA ARG A 282 16.52 -21.83 22.46
C ARG A 282 16.28 -20.34 22.25
N LEU A 283 17.30 -19.56 21.89
CA LEU A 283 17.19 -18.14 21.61
C LEU A 283 16.40 -17.83 20.35
N SER A 284 16.28 -18.79 19.40
CA SER A 284 15.51 -18.60 18.15
C SER A 284 14.00 -18.70 18.34
N VAL A 285 13.52 -19.25 19.47
CA VAL A 285 12.08 -19.41 19.78
C VAL A 285 11.63 -18.29 20.72
N LYS A 286 10.84 -17.37 20.22
CA LYS A 286 10.36 -16.15 20.93
C LYS A 286 9.63 -16.40 22.28
N ASN A 287 9.24 -17.64 22.60
CA ASN A 287 8.45 -17.99 23.78
C ASN A 287 9.17 -18.88 24.81
N HIS A 288 10.45 -19.17 24.62
CA HIS A 288 11.25 -19.72 25.70
C HIS A 288 11.84 -18.56 26.49
N SER A 289 11.04 -18.00 27.41
CA SER A 289 11.58 -17.21 28.48
C SER A 289 12.55 -18.13 29.23
N LEU A 290 13.84 -17.88 29.10
CA LEU A 290 14.80 -18.25 30.16
C LEU A 290 14.18 -17.59 31.39
N SER A 291 13.78 -18.39 32.38
CA SER A 291 12.90 -17.97 33.49
C SER A 291 13.59 -17.03 34.50
N ASP A 292 14.49 -16.18 34.05
CA ASP A 292 15.15 -15.20 34.88
C ASP A 292 14.27 -13.96 35.05
N SER A 293 14.16 -13.52 36.30
CA SER A 293 13.59 -12.22 36.63
C SER A 293 14.47 -11.12 36.05
N VAL A 294 13.83 -10.04 35.61
CA VAL A 294 14.54 -8.80 35.29
C VAL A 294 15.21 -8.27 36.54
N GLU A 295 16.51 -8.06 36.50
CA GLU A 295 17.28 -7.50 37.58
C GLU A 295 17.76 -6.08 37.24
N THR A 296 18.03 -5.31 38.29
CA THR A 296 18.56 -3.96 38.19
C THR A 296 20.02 -3.98 38.49
N MET A 297 20.86 -3.55 37.59
CA MET A 297 22.32 -3.55 37.76
C MET A 297 22.93 -2.20 37.36
N GLU A 298 24.02 -1.83 38.05
CA GLU A 298 24.87 -0.73 37.60
C GLU A 298 25.71 -1.14 36.39
N LEU A 299 25.55 -0.44 35.29
CA LEU A 299 26.13 -0.79 33.99
C LEU A 299 27.69 -0.94 34.06
N PRO A 300 28.46 0.02 34.64
CA PRO A 300 29.91 -0.13 34.74
C PRO A 300 30.35 -1.29 35.65
N LEU A 301 29.61 -1.52 36.74
CA LEU A 301 29.90 -2.59 37.67
C LEU A 301 29.67 -3.96 37.04
N TRP A 302 28.58 -4.11 36.31
CA TRP A 302 28.27 -5.32 35.55
C TRP A 302 29.33 -5.59 34.48
N CYS A 303 29.72 -4.64 33.66
CA CYS A 303 30.79 -4.80 32.67
C CYS A 303 32.11 -5.23 33.33
N LYS A 304 32.52 -4.57 34.42
CA LYS A 304 33.73 -4.90 35.15
C LYS A 304 33.71 -6.33 35.74
N SER A 305 32.56 -6.75 36.26
CA SER A 305 32.36 -8.10 36.76
C SER A 305 32.56 -9.16 35.68
N ARG A 306 32.01 -8.91 34.47
CA ARG A 306 32.17 -9.85 33.34
C ARG A 306 33.60 -9.88 32.81
N MET A 307 34.27 -8.71 32.72
CA MET A 307 35.67 -8.63 32.34
C MET A 307 36.56 -9.46 33.30
N ASN A 308 36.35 -9.31 34.60
CA ASN A 308 37.08 -10.07 35.60
C ASN A 308 36.82 -11.59 35.51
N TYR A 309 35.53 -11.98 35.31
CA TYR A 309 35.16 -13.39 35.14
C TYR A 309 35.86 -14.05 33.95
N LEU A 310 36.10 -13.28 32.87
CA LEU A 310 36.77 -13.77 31.66
C LEU A 310 38.33 -13.62 31.72
N GLY A 311 38.89 -13.14 32.82
CA GLY A 311 40.31 -12.91 32.95
C GLY A 311 40.83 -11.80 32.04
N LEU A 312 40.06 -10.72 31.89
CA LEU A 312 40.42 -9.49 31.17
C LEU A 312 40.74 -8.36 32.17
N GLU A 313 41.45 -8.68 33.26
CA GLU A 313 41.78 -7.72 34.32
C GLU A 313 42.68 -6.58 33.84
N SER A 314 43.46 -6.80 32.78
CA SER A 314 44.31 -5.80 32.13
C SER A 314 43.59 -4.92 31.10
N ALA A 315 42.36 -5.28 30.72
CA ALA A 315 41.59 -4.50 29.77
C ALA A 315 41.08 -3.19 30.40
N MET A 316 41.09 -2.12 29.62
CA MET A 316 40.71 -0.80 30.09
C MET A 316 39.20 -0.64 30.08
N LEU A 317 38.60 -0.27 31.22
CA LEU A 317 37.19 0.14 31.28
C LEU A 317 37.13 1.68 31.41
N ARG A 318 36.52 2.34 30.44
CA ARG A 318 36.23 3.77 30.47
C ARG A 318 34.74 4.00 30.57
N ALA A 319 34.32 4.76 31.55
CA ALA A 319 32.96 5.23 31.68
C ALA A 319 32.95 6.77 31.80
N GLU A 320 32.08 7.45 31.12
CA GLU A 320 31.90 8.89 31.28
C GLU A 320 31.50 9.20 32.74
N ASN A 321 32.07 10.26 33.34
CA ASN A 321 31.96 10.55 34.79
C ASN A 321 30.51 10.71 35.30
N GLU A 322 29.54 11.01 34.45
CA GLU A 322 28.12 11.13 34.80
C GLU A 322 27.38 9.79 34.91
N LEU A 323 28.06 8.66 34.57
CA LEU A 323 27.42 7.36 34.38
C LEU A 323 27.71 6.39 35.58
N ALA A 324 28.40 6.83 36.62
CA ALA A 324 28.89 5.96 37.69
C ALA A 324 27.78 5.23 38.48
N ASN A 325 26.53 5.72 38.47
CA ASN A 325 25.40 5.17 39.23
C ASN A 325 24.18 4.85 38.37
N GLN A 326 24.33 4.67 37.06
CA GLN A 326 23.21 4.42 36.19
C GLN A 326 22.77 2.97 36.25
N LEU A 327 21.49 2.77 36.50
CA LEU A 327 20.84 1.47 36.63
C LEU A 327 20.18 1.07 35.31
N ILE A 328 20.44 -0.16 34.90
CA ILE A 328 19.74 -0.76 33.75
C ILE A 328 18.94 -1.97 34.21
N HIS A 329 17.81 -2.21 33.56
CA HIS A 329 16.90 -3.30 33.86
C HIS A 329 16.94 -4.33 32.73
N PHE A 330 17.42 -5.52 32.98
CA PHE A 330 17.52 -6.60 31.99
C PHE A 330 17.57 -7.98 32.62
N GLN A 331 17.44 -9.02 31.81
CA GLN A 331 17.62 -10.41 32.22
C GLN A 331 19.11 -10.73 32.22
N PRO A 332 19.73 -11.03 33.39
CA PRO A 332 21.18 -11.21 33.54
C PRO A 332 21.75 -12.30 32.64
N THR A 333 21.03 -13.42 32.47
CA THR A 333 21.47 -14.52 31.60
C THR A 333 21.64 -14.08 30.16
N LEU A 334 20.69 -13.33 29.63
CA LEU A 334 20.77 -12.82 28.26
C LEU A 334 21.84 -11.74 28.12
N GLY A 335 21.89 -10.79 29.05
CA GLY A 335 22.91 -9.75 29.04
C GLY A 335 24.32 -10.33 29.11
N ASN A 336 24.54 -11.30 29.99
CA ASN A 336 25.83 -12.00 30.10
C ASN A 336 26.19 -12.73 28.79
N LEU A 337 25.23 -13.38 28.13
CA LEU A 337 25.50 -14.01 26.82
C LEU A 337 25.96 -12.99 25.78
N VAL A 338 25.38 -11.77 25.76
CA VAL A 338 25.82 -10.71 24.84
C VAL A 338 27.25 -10.31 25.18
N LEU A 339 27.47 -9.86 26.40
CA LEU A 339 28.74 -9.26 26.80
C LEU A 339 29.90 -10.27 26.78
N ASP A 340 29.68 -11.50 27.27
CA ASP A 340 30.71 -12.55 27.32
C ASP A 340 31.19 -12.95 25.92
N ASN A 341 30.26 -13.12 24.96
CA ASN A 341 30.63 -13.47 23.58
C ASN A 341 31.43 -12.36 22.91
N LEU A 342 31.10 -11.09 23.16
CA LEU A 342 31.86 -9.96 22.61
C LEU A 342 33.22 -9.81 23.26
N LEU A 343 33.32 -9.92 24.60
CA LEU A 343 34.57 -9.87 25.32
C LEU A 343 35.50 -11.06 24.99
N GLN A 344 34.94 -12.27 24.86
CA GLN A 344 35.68 -13.43 24.39
C GLN A 344 36.19 -13.27 22.96
N ASN A 345 35.39 -12.63 22.10
CA ASN A 345 35.81 -12.32 20.73
C ASN A 345 36.98 -11.33 20.73
N ALA A 346 36.87 -10.23 21.46
CA ALA A 346 37.96 -9.26 21.62
C ALA A 346 39.23 -9.90 22.21
N LYS A 347 39.11 -10.76 23.25
CA LYS A 347 40.24 -11.51 23.83
C LYS A 347 40.90 -12.47 22.85
N ARG A 348 40.10 -13.06 21.94
CA ARG A 348 40.57 -14.08 20.98
C ARG A 348 41.28 -13.47 19.78
N TYR A 349 40.79 -12.36 19.31
CA TYR A 349 41.28 -11.74 18.06
C TYR A 349 42.16 -10.52 18.31
N GLY A 350 42.03 -9.86 19.45
CA GLY A 350 42.99 -8.83 19.89
C GLY A 350 44.39 -9.37 20.09
N GLU A 351 45.39 -8.56 19.81
CA GLU A 351 46.81 -8.91 19.98
C GLU A 351 47.29 -8.58 21.40
N SER A 352 47.02 -7.38 21.89
CA SER A 352 47.55 -6.89 23.15
C SER A 352 46.61 -5.99 23.95
N CYS A 353 45.61 -5.38 23.32
CA CYS A 353 44.78 -4.38 23.96
C CYS A 353 43.28 -4.64 23.72
N VAL A 354 42.51 -4.64 24.80
CA VAL A 354 41.05 -4.62 24.76
C VAL A 354 40.58 -3.46 25.61
N GLU A 355 39.69 -2.63 25.02
CA GLU A 355 39.09 -1.48 25.70
C GLU A 355 37.58 -1.61 25.70
N VAL A 356 36.94 -1.32 26.83
CA VAL A 356 35.49 -1.23 26.97
C VAL A 356 35.10 0.20 27.31
N THR A 357 34.32 0.86 26.43
CA THR A 357 33.88 2.22 26.67
C THR A 357 32.34 2.26 26.81
N ILE A 358 31.90 2.92 27.90
CA ILE A 358 30.48 3.12 28.18
C ILE A 358 30.15 4.60 28.04
N ARG A 359 29.18 4.93 27.21
CA ARG A 359 28.73 6.31 26.95
C ARG A 359 27.22 6.39 26.69
N MET A 360 26.66 7.58 26.81
CA MET A 360 25.29 7.86 26.42
C MET A 360 25.25 8.42 24.99
N VAL A 361 24.42 7.87 24.14
CA VAL A 361 24.23 8.33 22.75
C VAL A 361 22.74 8.39 22.46
N ALA A 362 22.19 9.59 22.25
CA ALA A 362 20.79 9.81 21.86
C ALA A 362 19.77 8.95 22.64
N ASP A 363 19.75 9.08 23.97
CA ASP A 363 18.85 8.37 24.90
C ASP A 363 19.03 6.82 24.92
N CYS A 364 20.19 6.33 24.46
CA CYS A 364 20.59 4.92 24.56
C CYS A 364 21.96 4.79 25.25
N TRP A 365 22.12 3.77 26.04
CA TRP A 365 23.46 3.35 26.54
C TRP A 365 24.21 2.66 25.43
N SER A 366 25.42 3.11 25.14
CA SER A 366 26.35 2.46 24.21
C SER A 366 27.48 1.80 25.01
N ILE A 367 27.64 0.50 24.79
CA ILE A 367 28.84 -0.25 25.27
C ILE A 367 29.64 -0.57 24.01
N ASP A 368 30.83 0.02 23.90
CA ASP A 368 31.78 -0.27 22.83
C ASP A 368 32.87 -1.20 23.38
N ILE A 369 33.06 -2.35 22.75
CA ILE A 369 34.14 -3.31 23.03
C ILE A 369 35.07 -3.23 21.83
N GLU A 370 36.30 -2.77 22.06
CA GLU A 370 37.32 -2.51 21.07
C GLU A 370 38.53 -3.37 21.24
N ASP A 371 39.07 -3.89 20.14
CA ASP A 371 40.30 -4.66 20.08
C ASP A 371 41.31 -4.06 19.10
N ASP A 372 42.56 -4.51 19.16
CA ASP A 372 43.67 -4.16 18.29
C ASP A 372 44.01 -5.28 17.28
N GLY A 373 43.05 -6.15 17.01
CA GLY A 373 43.17 -7.27 16.07
C GLY A 373 43.06 -6.87 14.59
N PRO A 374 42.81 -7.84 13.70
CA PRO A 374 42.72 -7.59 12.24
C PRO A 374 41.46 -6.80 11.79
N GLY A 375 40.51 -6.55 12.71
CA GLY A 375 39.24 -5.88 12.39
C GLY A 375 38.29 -6.70 11.54
N VAL A 376 37.16 -6.05 11.13
CA VAL A 376 36.14 -6.65 10.27
C VAL A 376 35.97 -5.81 9.02
N PRO A 377 36.24 -6.36 7.80
CA PRO A 377 36.03 -5.66 6.55
C PRO A 377 34.58 -5.21 6.39
N GLU A 378 34.36 -4.02 5.82
CA GLU A 378 33.01 -3.43 5.68
C GLU A 378 32.02 -4.37 4.99
N ALA A 379 32.44 -5.03 3.93
CA ALA A 379 31.61 -5.98 3.18
C ALA A 379 31.16 -7.20 4.01
N MET A 380 31.81 -7.50 5.15
CA MET A 380 31.54 -8.67 5.97
C MET A 380 30.86 -8.32 7.30
N ARG A 381 30.62 -7.03 7.59
CA ARG A 381 30.06 -6.58 8.88
C ARG A 381 28.68 -7.14 9.20
N GLU A 382 27.86 -7.41 8.20
CA GLU A 382 26.58 -8.07 8.40
C GLU A 382 26.72 -9.59 8.50
N GLU A 383 27.68 -10.17 7.76
CA GLU A 383 27.87 -11.62 7.69
C GLU A 383 28.49 -12.21 8.96
N VAL A 384 29.33 -11.45 9.70
CA VAL A 384 29.99 -11.96 10.92
C VAL A 384 29.01 -12.31 12.04
N PHE A 385 27.79 -11.79 12.00
CA PHE A 385 26.71 -12.14 12.95
C PHE A 385 25.92 -13.38 12.55
N MET A 386 26.18 -13.93 11.36
CA MET A 386 25.52 -15.18 10.92
C MET A 386 26.19 -16.38 11.58
N PRO A 387 25.41 -17.41 11.96
CA PRO A 387 25.96 -18.62 12.53
C PRO A 387 27.01 -19.27 11.61
N PHE A 388 28.09 -19.76 12.18
CA PHE A 388 29.22 -20.38 11.48
C PHE A 388 30.01 -19.46 10.53
N SER A 389 29.76 -18.16 10.60
CA SER A 389 30.54 -17.19 9.82
C SER A 389 31.94 -17.02 10.40
N ARG A 390 32.94 -17.06 9.54
CA ARG A 390 34.38 -16.86 9.91
C ARG A 390 35.05 -16.08 8.79
N LEU A 391 35.82 -15.03 9.14
CA LEU A 391 36.55 -14.19 8.18
C LEU A 391 37.61 -14.94 7.42
N ASP A 392 38.30 -15.89 8.10
CA ASP A 392 39.38 -16.71 7.54
C ASP A 392 39.04 -18.21 7.61
N LYS A 393 38.79 -18.81 6.44
CA LYS A 393 38.63 -20.26 6.29
C LYS A 393 39.98 -21.02 6.24
N SER A 394 41.12 -20.33 6.13
CA SER A 394 42.40 -20.94 5.74
C SER A 394 43.58 -20.77 6.74
N ARG A 395 43.47 -19.96 7.77
CA ARG A 395 44.60 -19.70 8.68
C ARG A 395 44.30 -20.18 10.10
N ASN A 396 45.07 -21.19 10.48
CA ASN A 396 45.24 -21.79 11.81
C ASN A 396 44.03 -22.57 12.34
N ALA A 397 44.14 -23.89 12.27
CA ALA A 397 43.31 -24.86 13.00
C ALA A 397 43.36 -24.69 14.52
N ASP A 398 44.22 -23.81 15.03
CA ASP A 398 44.42 -23.54 16.45
C ASP A 398 43.56 -22.40 17.02
N VAL A 399 42.87 -21.61 16.17
CA VAL A 399 41.94 -20.58 16.65
C VAL A 399 40.61 -21.26 17.00
N LYS A 400 40.43 -21.60 18.27
CA LYS A 400 39.23 -22.23 18.84
C LYS A 400 38.01 -21.34 18.62
N GLY A 401 36.98 -21.82 17.86
CA GLY A 401 35.65 -21.22 17.80
C GLY A 401 34.91 -21.57 16.53
N PHE A 402 33.63 -21.92 16.67
CA PHE A 402 32.77 -22.39 15.58
C PHE A 402 32.06 -21.27 14.82
N GLY A 403 32.30 -19.99 15.19
CA GLY A 403 31.55 -18.87 14.60
C GLY A 403 30.10 -18.79 15.09
N LEU A 404 29.78 -19.31 16.27
CA LEU A 404 28.46 -19.27 16.88
C LEU A 404 28.32 -18.13 17.91
N GLY A 405 29.39 -17.68 18.52
CA GLY A 405 29.36 -16.71 19.62
C GLY A 405 28.69 -15.39 19.25
N LEU A 406 29.02 -14.78 18.09
CA LEU A 406 28.38 -13.54 17.63
C LEU A 406 26.90 -13.73 17.24
N ALA A 407 26.54 -14.90 16.74
CA ALA A 407 25.14 -15.25 16.44
C ALA A 407 24.32 -15.43 17.74
N ILE A 408 24.92 -16.02 18.79
CA ILE A 408 24.33 -16.12 20.13
C ILE A 408 24.16 -14.74 20.73
N ALA A 409 25.20 -13.88 20.71
CA ALA A 409 25.14 -12.52 21.21
C ALA A 409 24.02 -11.71 20.50
N THR A 410 23.93 -11.78 19.16
CA THR A 410 22.89 -11.11 18.39
C THR A 410 21.50 -11.61 18.73
N SER A 411 21.33 -12.92 18.91
CA SER A 411 20.03 -13.51 19.25
C SER A 411 19.59 -13.11 20.66
N ALA A 412 20.50 -13.08 21.62
CA ALA A 412 20.27 -12.63 23.00
C ALA A 412 19.97 -11.12 23.06
N ALA A 413 20.76 -10.28 22.36
CA ALA A 413 20.53 -8.85 22.25
C ALA A 413 19.15 -8.54 21.69
N ARG A 414 18.74 -9.22 20.63
CA ARG A 414 17.41 -9.06 20.01
C ARG A 414 16.26 -9.41 20.97
N GLN A 415 16.42 -10.41 21.84
CA GLN A 415 15.41 -10.73 22.85
C GLN A 415 15.30 -9.64 23.94
N LEU A 416 16.42 -8.98 24.26
CA LEU A 416 16.47 -7.83 25.19
C LEU A 416 16.00 -6.51 24.55
N GLY A 417 15.77 -6.48 23.24
CA GLY A 417 15.50 -5.24 22.51
C GLY A 417 16.76 -4.37 22.32
N TRP A 418 17.95 -4.95 22.43
CA TRP A 418 19.23 -4.28 22.22
C TRP A 418 19.68 -4.40 20.77
N GLU A 419 20.41 -3.38 20.30
CA GLU A 419 21.00 -3.39 18.96
C GLU A 419 22.49 -3.70 19.04
N LEU A 420 22.98 -4.55 18.12
CA LEU A 420 24.38 -4.95 18.03
C LEU A 420 24.92 -4.58 16.64
N SER A 421 26.07 -3.91 16.62
CA SER A 421 26.76 -3.54 15.38
C SER A 421 28.26 -3.71 15.50
N VAL A 422 28.97 -3.68 14.34
CA VAL A 422 30.44 -3.76 14.29
C VAL A 422 30.97 -2.66 13.38
N GLY A 423 32.08 -2.04 13.80
CA GLY A 423 32.77 -0.99 13.07
C GLY A 423 34.27 -1.12 13.22
N GLU A 424 35.03 -0.07 12.87
CA GLU A 424 36.46 0.02 13.06
C GLU A 424 36.77 0.55 14.45
N SER A 425 37.73 -0.10 15.11
CA SER A 425 38.29 0.35 16.37
C SER A 425 39.32 1.45 16.15
N HIS A 426 39.40 2.39 17.10
CA HIS A 426 40.51 3.36 17.14
C HIS A 426 41.85 2.71 17.48
N LEU A 427 41.84 1.48 18.01
CA LEU A 427 43.00 0.66 18.26
C LEU A 427 43.53 -0.06 17.02
N GLY A 428 42.80 0.01 15.89
CA GLY A 428 43.14 -0.60 14.61
C GLY A 428 42.42 -1.90 14.28
N GLY A 429 41.72 -2.49 15.25
CA GLY A 429 40.95 -3.73 15.12
C GLY A 429 39.44 -3.54 14.94
N ALA A 430 38.66 -4.40 15.60
CA ALA A 430 37.20 -4.34 15.58
C ALA A 430 36.62 -3.55 16.76
N ARG A 431 35.51 -2.84 16.51
CA ARG A 431 34.66 -2.21 17.53
C ARG A 431 33.29 -2.82 17.47
N PHE A 432 32.91 -3.58 18.49
CA PHE A 432 31.54 -4.06 18.66
C PHE A 432 30.78 -3.11 19.57
N THR A 433 29.65 -2.62 19.08
CA THR A 433 28.80 -1.65 19.79
C THR A 433 27.51 -2.32 20.20
N VAL A 434 27.14 -2.27 21.46
CA VAL A 434 25.80 -2.65 21.98
C VAL A 434 25.06 -1.41 22.36
N LEU A 435 23.90 -1.17 21.74
CA LEU A 435 23.00 -0.08 22.09
C LEU A 435 21.85 -0.62 22.94
N ILE A 436 21.70 -0.08 24.13
CA ILE A 436 20.70 -0.45 25.13
C ILE A 436 19.76 0.75 25.27
N PRO A 437 18.46 0.64 24.95
CA PRO A 437 17.51 1.74 25.19
C PRO A 437 17.51 2.13 26.66
N ALA A 438 17.63 3.43 26.95
CA ALA A 438 17.42 3.93 28.29
C ALA A 438 15.89 3.88 28.52
N ASN A 439 15.43 2.83 29.19
CA ASN A 439 14.03 2.77 29.61
C ASN A 439 13.81 3.81 30.72
N ASP A 440 12.80 4.66 30.54
CA ASP A 440 12.26 5.53 31.59
C ASP A 440 11.74 4.72 32.78
#